data_6a5563fb977cea3733c9a500f9402982
#
_entry.id   6a5563fb977cea3733c9a500f9402982
#
_cell.length_a   1.000
_cell.length_b   1.000
_cell.length_c   1.000
_cell.angle_alpha   90.00
_cell.angle_beta   90.00
_cell.angle_gamma   90.00
#
_symmetry.space_group_name_H-M   'P 1'
#
loop_
_entity.id
_entity.type
_entity.pdbx_description
1 polymer ?
#
loop_
_entity_poly.entity_id
_entity_poly.type
_entity_poly.pdbx_seq_one_letter_code
_entity_poly.pdbx_strand_id
1 'polypeptide(L)'
;MNKYIVLIIFLVASLSHSQKFDDTVDKLIEENIDEIIELRHWFHQNAELSNREFKTAERIKNELIKIGYQPDTGVAKTGVIAILNEGKEGPVVGLRADIDGLPIKERVDIPWASNMTGIYNGEEVSVMHACGHDMHTAILLATAKILYKLKDQIPGQVKFI
;
A
#
# COMPACT_ATOMS: atom_id res chain seq x y z
N MET A 1 17.75 36.90 -27.07
CA MET A 1 18.15 35.66 -26.33
C MET A 1 18.02 34.50 -27.30
N ASN A 2 19.05 33.68 -27.48
CA ASN A 2 19.05 32.61 -28.49
C ASN A 2 18.05 31.51 -28.08
N LYS A 3 17.13 31.11 -28.99
CA LYS A 3 16.08 30.10 -28.74
C LYS A 3 16.63 28.76 -28.22
N TYR A 4 17.87 28.41 -28.59
CA TYR A 4 18.54 27.20 -28.09
C TYR A 4 18.96 27.31 -26.62
N ILE A 5 19.33 28.49 -26.15
CA ILE A 5 19.67 28.76 -24.75
C ILE A 5 18.42 28.59 -23.86
N VAL A 6 17.27 29.11 -24.32
CA VAL A 6 16.00 28.98 -23.62
C VAL A 6 15.60 27.50 -23.52
N LEU A 7 15.76 26.73 -24.60
CA LEU A 7 15.43 25.29 -24.61
C LEU A 7 16.32 24.50 -23.66
N ILE A 8 17.63 24.79 -23.61
CA ILE A 8 18.59 24.16 -22.69
C ILE A 8 18.23 24.48 -21.23
N ILE A 9 17.89 25.74 -20.92
CA ILE A 9 17.51 26.16 -19.57
C ILE A 9 16.24 25.40 -19.12
N PHE A 10 15.24 25.24 -19.98
CA PHE A 10 14.03 24.46 -19.69
C PHE A 10 14.34 22.97 -19.45
N LEU A 11 15.22 22.39 -20.26
CA LEU A 11 15.61 20.98 -20.10
C LEU A 11 16.35 20.73 -18.78
N VAL A 12 17.31 21.60 -18.43
CA VAL A 12 18.07 21.51 -17.16
C VAL A 12 17.14 21.73 -15.96
N ALA A 13 16.23 22.68 -16.03
CA ALA A 13 15.27 22.94 -14.95
C ALA A 13 14.32 21.75 -14.72
N SER A 14 13.84 21.08 -15.79
CA SER A 14 12.99 19.90 -15.65
C SER A 14 13.72 18.69 -15.06
N LEU A 15 14.98 18.46 -15.46
CA LEU A 15 15.81 17.40 -14.90
C LEU A 15 16.09 17.62 -13.40
N SER A 16 16.41 18.86 -13.01
CA SER A 16 16.66 19.20 -11.61
C SER A 16 15.41 19.05 -10.73
N HIS A 17 14.23 19.28 -11.30
CA HIS A 17 12.96 19.10 -10.56
C HIS A 17 12.64 17.64 -10.35
N SER A 18 12.83 16.78 -11.36
CA SER A 18 12.67 15.33 -11.26
C SER A 18 13.59 14.75 -10.18
N GLN A 19 14.90 15.09 -10.23
CA GLN A 19 15.86 14.59 -9.25
C GLN A 19 15.48 14.97 -7.81
N LYS A 20 15.06 16.20 -7.58
CA LYS A 20 14.64 16.66 -6.24
C LYS A 20 13.39 15.93 -5.74
N PHE A 21 12.46 15.56 -6.63
CA PHE A 21 11.29 14.80 -6.27
C PHE A 21 11.68 13.36 -5.88
N ASP A 22 12.54 12.72 -6.66
CA ASP A 22 13.05 11.37 -6.40
C ASP A 22 13.78 11.30 -5.06
N ASP A 23 14.71 12.24 -4.78
CA ASP A 23 15.42 12.34 -3.49
C ASP A 23 14.45 12.50 -2.31
N THR A 24 13.33 13.20 -2.51
CA THR A 24 12.30 13.36 -1.48
C THR A 24 11.56 12.06 -1.22
N VAL A 25 11.21 11.31 -2.27
CA VAL A 25 10.54 10.01 -2.16
C VAL A 25 11.47 9.01 -1.46
N ASP A 26 12.73 8.92 -1.87
CA ASP A 26 13.72 8.02 -1.28
C ASP A 26 13.87 8.27 0.23
N LYS A 27 14.01 9.54 0.63
CA LYS A 27 14.05 9.90 2.04
C LYS A 27 12.80 9.48 2.80
N LEU A 28 11.61 9.67 2.22
CA LEU A 28 10.35 9.25 2.84
C LEU A 28 10.24 7.72 2.96
N ILE A 29 10.82 6.97 2.03
CA ILE A 29 10.92 5.51 2.13
C ILE A 29 11.82 5.11 3.30
N GLU A 30 13.03 5.67 3.36
CA GLU A 30 13.99 5.40 4.43
C GLU A 30 13.43 5.71 5.83
N GLU A 31 12.73 6.84 5.98
CA GLU A 31 12.09 7.24 7.24
C GLU A 31 10.97 6.29 7.71
N ASN A 32 10.40 5.48 6.83
CA ASN A 32 9.25 4.63 7.13
C ASN A 32 9.52 3.12 6.97
N ILE A 33 10.73 2.71 6.56
CA ILE A 33 11.01 1.32 6.19
C ILE A 33 10.77 0.33 7.34
N ASP A 34 11.14 0.69 8.56
CA ASP A 34 10.98 -0.19 9.74
C ASP A 34 9.48 -0.43 10.03
N GLU A 35 8.65 0.61 9.97
CA GLU A 35 7.20 0.49 10.14
C GLU A 35 6.56 -0.37 9.04
N ILE A 36 7.05 -0.25 7.80
CA ILE A 36 6.57 -1.05 6.66
C ILE A 36 6.90 -2.53 6.88
N ILE A 37 8.11 -2.84 7.37
CA ILE A 37 8.55 -4.19 7.69
C ILE A 37 7.68 -4.77 8.82
N GLU A 38 7.41 -3.99 9.88
CA GLU A 38 6.54 -4.41 10.98
C GLU A 38 5.11 -4.68 10.51
N LEU A 39 4.56 -3.84 9.63
CA LEU A 39 3.25 -4.05 9.03
C LEU A 39 3.21 -5.35 8.22
N ARG A 40 4.23 -5.60 7.39
CA ARG A 40 4.36 -6.84 6.63
C ARG A 40 4.42 -8.06 7.54
N HIS A 41 5.20 -8.01 8.64
CA HIS A 41 5.27 -9.09 9.62
C HIS A 41 3.91 -9.33 10.29
N TRP A 42 3.19 -8.25 10.63
CA TRP A 42 1.86 -8.37 11.21
C TRP A 42 0.87 -9.05 10.25
N PHE A 43 0.84 -8.64 8.98
CA PHE A 43 -0.03 -9.27 7.97
C PHE A 43 0.32 -10.74 7.79
N HIS A 44 1.61 -11.06 7.69
CA HIS A 44 2.07 -12.44 7.56
C HIS A 44 1.59 -13.32 8.71
N GLN A 45 1.76 -12.84 9.93
CA GLN A 45 1.38 -13.56 11.15
C GLN A 45 -0.13 -13.72 11.30
N ASN A 46 -0.93 -12.82 10.75
CA ASN A 46 -2.38 -12.78 10.89
C ASN A 46 -3.10 -13.10 9.58
N ALA A 47 -2.56 -14.02 8.78
CA ALA A 47 -3.13 -14.39 7.49
C ALA A 47 -4.57 -14.92 7.61
N GLU A 48 -5.46 -14.44 6.74
CA GLU A 48 -6.86 -14.84 6.67
C GLU A 48 -7.21 -15.33 5.26
N LEU A 49 -8.12 -16.30 5.14
CA LEU A 49 -8.55 -16.83 3.85
C LEU A 49 -9.38 -15.82 3.05
N SER A 50 -9.37 -15.95 1.73
CA SER A 50 -10.13 -15.14 0.79
C SER A 50 -11.60 -15.00 1.18
N ASN A 51 -12.13 -13.78 1.10
CA ASN A 51 -13.47 -13.37 1.54
C ASN A 51 -13.76 -13.52 3.06
N ARG A 52 -12.72 -13.64 3.88
CA ARG A 52 -12.78 -13.75 5.35
C ARG A 52 -11.71 -12.87 6.02
N GLU A 53 -11.10 -11.93 5.28
CA GLU A 53 -9.99 -11.06 5.69
C GLU A 53 -10.48 -9.89 6.57
N PHE A 54 -11.31 -10.17 7.57
CA PHE A 54 -11.96 -9.13 8.39
C PHE A 54 -10.97 -8.39 9.29
N LYS A 55 -10.03 -9.10 9.93
CA LYS A 55 -8.99 -8.47 10.77
C LYS A 55 -7.98 -7.71 9.93
N THR A 56 -7.63 -8.26 8.78
CA THR A 56 -6.77 -7.63 7.78
C THR A 56 -7.38 -6.32 7.29
N ALA A 57 -8.66 -6.35 6.90
CA ALA A 57 -9.40 -5.16 6.47
C ALA A 57 -9.51 -4.10 7.58
N GLU A 58 -9.76 -4.51 8.83
CA GLU A 58 -9.78 -3.60 9.97
C GLU A 58 -8.41 -2.98 10.22
N ARG A 59 -7.33 -3.75 10.13
CA ARG A 59 -5.97 -3.24 10.25
C ARG A 59 -5.66 -2.22 9.16
N ILE A 60 -5.94 -2.52 7.90
CA ILE A 60 -5.76 -1.62 6.76
C ILE A 60 -6.52 -0.31 6.97
N LYS A 61 -7.82 -0.40 7.33
CA LYS A 61 -8.64 0.75 7.67
C LYS A 61 -7.98 1.65 8.71
N ASN A 62 -7.52 1.04 9.81
CA ASN A 62 -6.93 1.79 10.92
C ASN A 62 -5.62 2.48 10.53
N GLU A 63 -4.78 1.82 9.72
CA GLU A 63 -3.56 2.46 9.19
C GLU A 63 -3.89 3.63 8.25
N LEU A 64 -4.87 3.48 7.36
CA LEU A 64 -5.31 4.56 6.48
C LEU A 64 -5.88 5.76 7.26
N ILE A 65 -6.66 5.51 8.33
CA ILE A 65 -7.16 6.58 9.22
C ILE A 65 -6.00 7.31 9.91
N LYS A 66 -4.98 6.59 10.42
CA LYS A 66 -3.79 7.20 11.04
C LYS A 66 -3.04 8.11 10.07
N ILE A 67 -2.99 7.75 8.79
CA ILE A 67 -2.37 8.57 7.73
C ILE A 67 -3.19 9.84 7.47
N GLY A 68 -4.51 9.79 7.63
CA GLY A 68 -5.43 10.91 7.40
C GLY A 68 -6.48 10.66 6.32
N TYR A 69 -6.61 9.43 5.82
CA TYR A 69 -7.68 9.06 4.88
C TYR A 69 -9.01 8.81 5.59
N GLN A 70 -10.09 8.80 4.81
CA GLN A 70 -11.42 8.36 5.21
C GLN A 70 -11.78 7.12 4.37
N PRO A 71 -11.35 5.91 4.77
CA PRO A 71 -11.55 4.73 3.96
C PRO A 71 -12.98 4.19 4.04
N ASP A 72 -13.51 3.79 2.88
CA ASP A 72 -14.69 2.94 2.76
C ASP A 72 -14.32 1.47 3.01
N THR A 73 -15.13 0.76 3.76
CA THR A 73 -14.92 -0.65 4.11
C THR A 73 -16.10 -1.53 3.73
N GLY A 74 -15.88 -2.86 3.69
CA GLY A 74 -16.91 -3.81 3.33
C GLY A 74 -17.20 -3.87 1.83
N VAL A 75 -16.37 -3.30 1.01
CA VAL A 75 -16.48 -3.39 -0.45
C VAL A 75 -16.24 -4.84 -0.87
N ALA A 76 -17.21 -5.45 -1.55
CA ALA A 76 -17.20 -6.88 -1.90
C ALA A 76 -16.86 -7.79 -0.70
N LYS A 77 -17.33 -7.46 0.51
CA LYS A 77 -17.20 -8.05 1.84
C LYS A 77 -16.06 -7.48 2.68
N THR A 78 -14.81 -7.65 2.27
CA THR A 78 -13.62 -7.34 3.07
C THR A 78 -12.76 -6.24 2.46
N GLY A 79 -13.06 -5.81 1.23
CA GLY A 79 -12.29 -4.78 0.55
C GLY A 79 -12.35 -3.43 1.26
N VAL A 80 -11.24 -2.70 1.17
CA VAL A 80 -11.06 -1.34 1.71
C VAL A 80 -10.65 -0.41 0.57
N ILE A 81 -11.30 0.75 0.48
CA ILE A 81 -11.00 1.75 -0.54
C ILE A 81 -10.67 3.07 0.15
N ALA A 82 -9.60 3.73 -0.29
CA ALA A 82 -9.30 5.10 0.09
C ALA A 82 -8.95 5.93 -1.14
N ILE A 83 -9.27 7.23 -1.12
CA ILE A 83 -9.00 8.13 -2.25
C ILE A 83 -8.16 9.31 -1.76
N LEU A 84 -7.03 9.51 -2.42
CA LEU A 84 -6.21 10.71 -2.26
C LEU A 84 -6.75 11.81 -3.16
N ASN A 85 -6.90 13.02 -2.62
CA ASN A 85 -7.38 14.19 -3.36
C ASN A 85 -8.75 13.96 -4.03
N GLU A 86 -9.69 13.33 -3.32
CA GLU A 86 -11.04 13.09 -3.81
C GLU A 86 -11.68 14.39 -4.32
N GLY A 87 -12.28 14.31 -5.52
CA GLY A 87 -12.89 15.45 -6.20
C GLY A 87 -11.91 16.41 -6.89
N LYS A 88 -10.59 16.21 -6.79
CA LYS A 88 -9.61 17.01 -7.52
C LYS A 88 -9.68 16.70 -9.01
N GLU A 89 -9.77 17.74 -9.85
CA GLU A 89 -9.71 17.58 -11.30
C GLU A 89 -8.36 16.99 -11.75
N GLY A 90 -8.38 16.19 -12.81
CA GLY A 90 -7.19 15.57 -13.38
C GLY A 90 -7.32 14.06 -13.53
N PRO A 91 -6.21 13.36 -13.81
CA PRO A 91 -6.22 11.91 -13.97
C PRO A 91 -6.56 11.18 -12.66
N VAL A 92 -7.20 10.01 -12.78
CA VAL A 92 -7.46 9.10 -11.66
C VAL A 92 -6.63 7.84 -11.85
N VAL A 93 -5.74 7.55 -10.91
CA VAL A 93 -4.91 6.34 -10.92
C VAL A 93 -5.42 5.37 -9.87
N GLY A 94 -5.67 4.11 -10.25
CA GLY A 94 -6.01 3.03 -9.32
C GLY A 94 -4.78 2.21 -8.97
N LEU A 95 -4.53 2.02 -7.67
CA LEU A 95 -3.51 1.12 -7.14
C LEU A 95 -4.21 0.04 -6.31
N ARG A 96 -3.82 -1.24 -6.52
CA ARG A 96 -4.46 -2.38 -5.85
C ARG A 96 -3.45 -3.30 -5.19
N ALA A 97 -3.84 -3.86 -4.05
CA ALA A 97 -3.19 -5.01 -3.42
C ALA A 97 -4.23 -6.05 -3.03
N ASP A 98 -3.95 -7.31 -3.34
CA ASP A 98 -4.70 -8.43 -2.78
C ASP A 98 -4.27 -8.63 -1.32
N ILE A 99 -5.20 -9.09 -0.45
CA ILE A 99 -5.02 -9.09 1.00
C ILE A 99 -5.20 -10.46 1.66
N ASP A 100 -5.50 -11.50 0.87
CA ASP A 100 -5.82 -12.84 1.38
C ASP A 100 -4.59 -13.74 1.55
N GLY A 101 -4.69 -14.64 2.52
CA GLY A 101 -3.81 -15.79 2.71
C GLY A 101 -4.36 -17.05 2.01
N LEU A 102 -3.50 -18.06 1.87
CA LEU A 102 -3.80 -19.32 1.24
C LEU A 102 -3.98 -20.46 2.27
N PRO A 103 -4.75 -21.50 1.95
CA PRO A 103 -4.94 -22.67 2.83
C PRO A 103 -3.70 -23.58 2.82
N ILE A 104 -2.57 -23.04 3.25
CA ILE A 104 -1.25 -23.70 3.25
C ILE A 104 -0.64 -23.55 4.63
N LYS A 105 0.01 -24.62 5.11
CA LYS A 105 0.73 -24.60 6.38
C LYS A 105 2.06 -23.88 6.25
N GLU A 106 2.32 -22.95 7.17
CA GLU A 106 3.64 -22.33 7.34
C GLU A 106 4.72 -23.39 7.65
N ARG A 107 5.86 -23.28 6.98
CA ARG A 107 6.97 -24.25 7.13
C ARG A 107 8.26 -23.60 7.60
N VAL A 108 8.28 -22.28 7.73
CA VAL A 108 9.47 -21.53 8.11
C VAL A 108 9.39 -21.20 9.60
N ASP A 109 10.46 -21.43 10.31
CA ASP A 109 10.60 -21.09 11.73
C ASP A 109 11.15 -19.66 11.85
N ILE A 110 10.25 -18.70 11.87
CA ILE A 110 10.54 -17.26 12.00
C ILE A 110 9.61 -16.63 13.05
N PRO A 111 10.01 -15.56 13.71
CA PRO A 111 9.23 -14.93 14.80
C PRO A 111 7.83 -14.49 14.40
N TRP A 112 7.61 -14.21 13.13
CA TRP A 112 6.32 -13.77 12.56
C TRP A 112 5.65 -14.84 11.70
N ALA A 113 6.00 -16.12 11.86
CA ALA A 113 5.34 -17.24 11.18
C ALA A 113 3.85 -17.26 11.49
N SER A 114 3.03 -17.57 10.49
CA SER A 114 1.59 -17.72 10.66
C SER A 114 1.24 -19.02 11.40
N ASN A 115 0.48 -18.90 12.48
CA ASN A 115 -0.18 -20.00 13.17
C ASN A 115 -1.72 -19.95 13.00
N MET A 116 -2.17 -19.19 12.01
CA MET A 116 -3.59 -19.02 11.75
C MET A 116 -4.22 -20.27 11.14
N THR A 117 -5.48 -20.49 11.48
CA THR A 117 -6.32 -21.52 10.88
C THR A 117 -7.60 -20.90 10.33
N GLY A 118 -8.24 -21.62 9.41
CA GLY A 118 -9.52 -21.22 8.83
C GLY A 118 -10.26 -22.42 8.26
N ILE A 119 -11.56 -22.24 7.99
CA ILE A 119 -12.36 -23.30 7.35
C ILE A 119 -12.28 -23.16 5.83
N TYR A 120 -11.78 -24.18 5.17
CA TYR A 120 -11.71 -24.26 3.71
C TYR A 120 -12.33 -25.57 3.24
N ASN A 121 -13.34 -25.51 2.36
CA ASN A 121 -14.11 -26.67 1.88
C ASN A 121 -14.68 -27.55 3.01
N GLY A 122 -15.06 -26.93 4.14
CA GLY A 122 -15.68 -27.64 5.30
C GLY A 122 -14.66 -28.21 6.30
N GLU A 123 -13.37 -28.10 6.03
CA GLU A 123 -12.29 -28.61 6.89
C GLU A 123 -11.47 -27.45 7.49
N GLU A 124 -10.95 -27.65 8.70
CA GLU A 124 -10.00 -26.71 9.29
C GLU A 124 -8.63 -26.90 8.66
N VAL A 125 -8.06 -25.82 8.17
CA VAL A 125 -6.74 -25.80 7.52
C VAL A 125 -5.85 -24.70 8.11
N SER A 126 -4.55 -24.88 8.04
CA SER A 126 -3.59 -23.79 8.31
C SER A 126 -3.64 -22.74 7.21
N VAL A 127 -3.39 -21.48 7.57
CA VAL A 127 -3.42 -20.35 6.62
C VAL A 127 -2.13 -19.57 6.71
N MET A 128 -1.52 -19.27 5.56
CA MET A 128 -0.33 -18.39 5.47
C MET A 128 -0.35 -17.53 4.22
N HIS A 129 0.45 -16.47 4.19
CA HIS A 129 0.71 -15.68 3.00
C HIS A 129 1.80 -16.30 2.13
N ALA A 130 1.44 -17.31 1.32
CA ALA A 130 2.36 -18.00 0.42
C ALA A 130 2.46 -17.34 -0.99
N CYS A 131 1.66 -16.30 -1.26
CA CYS A 131 1.65 -15.56 -2.54
C CYS A 131 2.27 -14.15 -2.45
N GLY A 132 2.63 -13.69 -1.23
CA GLY A 132 3.23 -12.37 -1.02
C GLY A 132 2.22 -11.22 -0.87
N HIS A 133 0.92 -11.51 -0.66
CA HIS A 133 -0.10 -10.47 -0.47
C HIS A 133 0.12 -9.64 0.79
N ASP A 134 0.77 -10.18 1.83
CA ASP A 134 1.26 -9.46 3.00
C ASP A 134 2.22 -8.32 2.62
N MET A 135 3.13 -8.59 1.69
CA MET A 135 4.07 -7.59 1.17
C MET A 135 3.36 -6.57 0.26
N HIS A 136 2.47 -7.03 -0.63
CA HIS A 136 1.68 -6.13 -1.49
C HIS A 136 0.86 -5.15 -0.66
N THR A 137 0.19 -5.62 0.39
CA THR A 137 -0.58 -4.78 1.32
C THR A 137 0.30 -3.76 2.04
N ALA A 138 1.44 -4.20 2.59
CA ALA A 138 2.36 -3.30 3.29
C ALA A 138 2.94 -2.22 2.35
N ILE A 139 3.33 -2.60 1.12
CA ILE A 139 3.81 -1.66 0.10
C ILE A 139 2.72 -0.66 -0.30
N LEU A 140 1.48 -1.11 -0.48
CA LEU A 140 0.38 -0.21 -0.85
C LEU A 140 0.06 0.80 0.27
N LEU A 141 0.08 0.38 1.53
CA LEU A 141 -0.07 1.27 2.69
C LEU A 141 1.09 2.27 2.80
N ALA A 142 2.33 1.83 2.57
CA ALA A 142 3.49 2.71 2.50
C ALA A 142 3.34 3.75 1.39
N THR A 143 2.91 3.31 0.21
CA THR A 143 2.64 4.18 -0.94
C THR A 143 1.56 5.21 -0.59
N ALA A 144 0.46 4.78 0.05
CA ALA A 144 -0.58 5.69 0.50
C ALA A 144 -0.04 6.74 1.48
N LYS A 145 0.81 6.34 2.43
CA LYS A 145 1.44 7.25 3.41
C LYS A 145 2.35 8.28 2.76
N ILE A 146 3.20 7.85 1.83
CA ILE A 146 4.13 8.73 1.11
C ILE A 146 3.35 9.70 0.22
N LEU A 147 2.40 9.20 -0.57
CA LEU A 147 1.60 10.05 -1.46
C LEU A 147 0.72 11.03 -0.67
N TYR A 148 0.26 10.68 0.54
CA TYR A 148 -0.46 11.62 1.40
C TYR A 148 0.42 12.81 1.82
N LYS A 149 1.70 12.57 2.14
CA LYS A 149 2.66 13.65 2.43
C LYS A 149 2.94 14.54 1.21
N LEU A 150 2.83 13.98 0.01
CA LEU A 150 3.08 14.66 -1.26
C LEU A 150 1.80 15.11 -1.99
N LYS A 151 0.63 15.04 -1.34
CA LYS A 151 -0.70 15.20 -1.97
C LYS A 151 -0.88 16.48 -2.78
N ASP A 152 -0.26 17.57 -2.34
CA ASP A 152 -0.36 18.86 -3.03
C ASP A 152 0.39 18.88 -4.37
N GLN A 153 1.36 17.97 -4.55
CA GLN A 153 2.14 17.80 -5.78
C GLN A 153 1.52 16.78 -6.75
N ILE A 154 0.49 16.03 -6.32
CA ILE A 154 -0.17 15.03 -7.16
C ILE A 154 -1.24 15.69 -8.04
N PRO A 155 -1.12 15.61 -9.39
CA PRO A 155 -2.07 16.21 -10.33
C PRO A 155 -3.29 15.32 -10.54
N GLY A 156 -4.30 15.39 -9.67
CA GLY A 156 -5.50 14.55 -9.76
C GLY A 156 -5.67 13.66 -8.55
N GLN A 157 -6.21 12.45 -8.75
CA GLN A 157 -6.62 11.55 -7.68
C GLN A 157 -5.87 10.22 -7.73
N VAL A 158 -5.63 9.60 -6.55
CA VAL A 158 -5.16 8.21 -6.46
C VAL A 158 -6.15 7.40 -5.63
N LYS A 159 -6.64 6.30 -6.20
CA LYS A 159 -7.56 5.37 -5.55
C LYS A 159 -6.80 4.10 -5.12
N PHE A 160 -6.75 3.86 -3.83
CA PHE A 160 -6.19 2.65 -3.22
C PHE A 160 -7.31 1.63 -3.01
N ILE A 161 -7.09 0.38 -3.44
CA ILE A 161 -8.10 -0.69 -3.47
C ILE A 161 -7.53 -1.97 -2.87
#